data_e0e481b37042eb995e2a2180210470cd
#
_entry.id   e0e481b37042eb995e2a2180210470cd
#
_cell.length_a   1.000
_cell.length_b   1.000
_cell.length_c   1.000
_cell.angle_alpha   90.00
_cell.angle_beta   90.00
_cell.angle_gamma   90.00
#
_symmetry.space_group_name_H-M   'P 1'
#
loop_
_entity.id
_entity.type
_entity.pdbx_description
1 polymer ?
#
loop_
_entity_poly.entity_id
_entity_poly.type
_entity_poly.pdbx_seq_one_letter_code
_entity_poly.pdbx_strand_id
1 'polypeptide(L)'
;MPNKDDVYMHDTPQKELFDRDYRFLSHGCVRVEGVYDLAAWLLNVSRTGPDPWDNGKLRSETESGRTEKIRLAHPAPVVWVYLTGWAEPDDMARFRSDIYGLDKGTRLPPAHGTPMALRR
;
A
#
# COMPACT_ATOMS: atom_id res chain seq x y z
N MET A 1 -8.01 -4.33 11.09
CA MET A 1 -8.57 -4.39 9.72
C MET A 1 -9.18 -5.77 9.53
N PRO A 2 -10.47 -5.95 9.87
CA PRO A 2 -11.12 -7.26 9.74
C PRO A 2 -11.30 -7.59 8.26
N ASN A 3 -10.88 -8.78 7.86
CA ASN A 3 -11.09 -9.32 6.53
C ASN A 3 -11.11 -10.86 6.62
N LYS A 4 -11.71 -11.52 5.62
CA LYS A 4 -11.90 -12.99 5.61
C LYS A 4 -10.60 -13.77 5.32
N ASP A 5 -9.58 -13.10 4.80
CA ASP A 5 -8.35 -13.71 4.30
C ASP A 5 -7.18 -13.53 5.29
N ASP A 6 -7.43 -12.91 6.44
CA ASP A 6 -6.43 -12.59 7.49
C ASP A 6 -5.18 -11.87 6.95
N VAL A 7 -5.36 -11.03 5.93
CA VAL A 7 -4.29 -10.21 5.35
C VAL A 7 -4.20 -8.88 6.08
N TYR A 8 -3.02 -8.54 6.57
CA TYR A 8 -2.74 -7.33 7.32
C TYR A 8 -1.62 -6.52 6.68
N MET A 9 -1.60 -5.22 7.02
CA MET A 9 -0.47 -4.32 6.78
C MET A 9 0.38 -4.26 8.05
N HIS A 10 1.69 -4.33 7.91
CA HIS A 10 2.59 -4.23 9.06
C HIS A 10 3.96 -3.67 8.67
N ASP A 11 4.70 -3.24 9.67
CA ASP A 11 6.10 -2.88 9.52
C ASP A 11 7.00 -4.13 9.33
N THR A 12 8.26 -3.89 9.01
CA THR A 12 9.30 -4.91 8.98
C THR A 12 10.62 -4.33 9.49
N PRO A 13 11.41 -5.09 10.25
CA PRO A 13 12.77 -4.69 10.58
C PRO A 13 13.71 -4.76 9.35
N GLN A 14 13.34 -5.54 8.34
CA GLN A 14 14.12 -5.74 7.11
C GLN A 14 13.80 -4.63 6.10
N LYS A 15 14.25 -3.41 6.38
CA LYS A 15 13.95 -2.23 5.53
C LYS A 15 14.56 -2.33 4.13
N GLU A 16 15.70 -3.01 4.00
CA GLU A 16 16.39 -3.28 2.73
C GLU A 16 15.55 -4.06 1.71
N LEU A 17 14.46 -4.69 2.14
CA LEU A 17 13.55 -5.39 1.24
C LEU A 17 12.77 -4.41 0.35
N PHE A 18 12.62 -3.16 0.78
CA PHE A 18 11.94 -2.14 -0.01
C PHE A 18 12.76 -1.64 -1.20
N ASP A 19 14.09 -1.86 -1.18
CA ASP A 19 14.99 -1.51 -2.27
C ASP A 19 15.08 -2.60 -3.36
N ARG A 20 14.44 -3.75 -3.15
CA ARG A 20 14.51 -4.87 -4.09
C ARG A 20 13.45 -4.76 -5.19
N ASP A 21 13.81 -5.18 -6.40
CA ASP A 21 12.85 -5.32 -7.51
C ASP A 21 11.86 -6.47 -7.25
N TYR A 22 12.33 -7.58 -6.71
CA TYR A 22 11.48 -8.71 -6.34
C TYR A 22 10.81 -8.46 -5.00
N ARG A 23 9.47 -8.41 -5.00
CA ARG A 23 8.65 -8.03 -3.82
C ARG A 23 7.79 -9.17 -3.26
N PHE A 24 7.81 -10.35 -3.84
CA PHE A 24 6.99 -11.50 -3.44
C PHE A 24 7.68 -12.27 -2.30
N LEU A 25 7.73 -11.67 -1.12
CA LEU A 25 8.52 -12.13 0.02
C LEU A 25 7.68 -12.42 1.27
N SER A 26 6.36 -12.49 1.12
CA SER A 26 5.43 -12.79 2.22
C SER A 26 4.46 -13.90 1.84
N HIS A 27 3.76 -14.45 2.84
CA HIS A 27 2.70 -15.44 2.64
C HIS A 27 1.30 -14.83 2.56
N GLY A 28 1.20 -13.50 2.41
CA GLY A 28 -0.08 -12.80 2.29
C GLY A 28 -0.08 -11.42 2.92
N CYS A 29 0.48 -11.23 4.11
CA CYS A 29 0.54 -9.92 4.74
C CYS A 29 1.43 -8.95 3.97
N VAL A 30 1.06 -7.67 3.98
CA VAL A 30 1.74 -6.64 3.21
C VAL A 30 2.64 -5.80 4.12
N ARG A 31 3.93 -5.77 3.78
CA ARG A 31 4.89 -4.88 4.43
C ARG A 31 4.71 -3.47 3.90
N VAL A 32 4.71 -2.50 4.80
CA VAL A 32 4.52 -1.09 4.46
C VAL A 32 5.78 -0.31 4.81
N GLU A 33 6.34 0.34 3.80
CA GLU A 33 7.37 1.36 4.01
C GLU A 33 6.71 2.62 4.60
N GLY A 34 7.37 3.27 5.56
CA GLY A 34 6.81 4.45 6.20
C GLY A 34 5.50 4.17 6.96
N VAL A 35 5.37 3.01 7.61
CA VAL A 35 4.13 2.59 8.29
C VAL A 35 3.64 3.60 9.33
N TYR A 36 4.55 4.32 10.00
CA TYR A 36 4.18 5.36 10.98
C TYR A 36 3.55 6.58 10.30
N ASP A 37 4.02 6.96 9.11
CA ASP A 37 3.42 8.05 8.32
C ASP A 37 2.01 7.68 7.89
N LEU A 38 1.83 6.46 7.40
CA LEU A 38 0.51 5.95 7.04
C LEU A 38 -0.43 5.89 8.25
N ALA A 39 0.06 5.41 9.39
CA ALA A 39 -0.74 5.32 10.61
C ALA A 39 -1.13 6.70 11.12
N ALA A 40 -0.20 7.65 11.19
CA ALA A 40 -0.47 9.02 11.58
C ALA A 40 -1.51 9.67 10.66
N TRP A 41 -1.35 9.51 9.36
CA TRP A 41 -2.31 10.01 8.39
C TRP A 41 -3.71 9.43 8.60
N LEU A 42 -3.84 8.12 8.75
CA LEU A 42 -5.12 7.44 8.98
C LEU A 42 -5.80 7.92 10.27
N LEU A 43 -5.05 8.06 11.36
CA LEU A 43 -5.57 8.51 12.63
C LEU A 43 -6.04 9.97 12.58
N ASN A 44 -5.30 10.83 11.90
CA ASN A 44 -5.64 12.23 11.74
C ASN A 44 -6.84 12.45 10.80
N VAL A 45 -6.87 11.77 9.66
CA VAL A 45 -8.01 11.83 8.72
C VAL A 45 -9.28 11.29 9.37
N SER A 46 -9.13 10.24 10.17
CA SER A 46 -10.24 9.67 10.94
C SER A 46 -10.64 10.51 12.16
N ARG A 47 -9.89 11.56 12.49
CA ARG A 47 -10.09 12.38 13.69
C ARG A 47 -10.17 11.55 14.97
N THR A 48 -9.23 10.61 15.09
CA THR A 48 -9.13 9.71 16.23
C THR A 48 -8.36 10.37 17.36
N GLY A 49 -9.07 10.76 18.41
CA GLY A 49 -8.53 11.47 19.57
C GLY A 49 -8.52 12.98 19.44
N PRO A 50 -8.26 13.71 20.55
CA PRO A 50 -8.30 15.17 20.59
C PRO A 50 -7.07 15.83 19.96
N ASP A 51 -5.93 15.19 20.04
CA ASP A 51 -4.65 15.71 19.59
C ASP A 51 -4.20 15.03 18.29
N PRO A 52 -3.49 15.76 17.42
CA PRO A 52 -2.94 15.18 16.21
C PRO A 52 -1.91 14.08 16.52
N TRP A 53 -1.86 13.10 15.66
CA TRP A 53 -0.89 12.02 15.68
C TRP A 53 0.29 12.36 14.78
N ASP A 54 1.48 12.08 15.27
CA ASP A 54 2.73 12.18 14.52
C ASP A 54 3.59 10.93 14.70
N ASN A 55 4.68 10.84 13.96
CA ASN A 55 5.60 9.72 14.02
C ASN A 55 6.26 9.55 15.40
N GLY A 56 6.54 10.65 16.10
CA GLY A 56 7.15 10.62 17.43
C GLY A 56 6.22 9.97 18.45
N LYS A 57 4.97 10.41 18.48
CA LYS A 57 3.94 9.84 19.35
C LYS A 57 3.73 8.35 19.07
N LEU A 58 3.58 7.97 17.78
CA LEU A 58 3.39 6.57 17.41
C LEU A 58 4.58 5.68 17.78
N ARG A 59 5.81 6.16 17.61
CA ARG A 59 7.00 5.43 18.01
C ARG A 59 7.05 5.24 19.52
N SER A 60 6.81 6.29 20.28
CA SER A 60 6.77 6.23 21.75
C SER A 60 5.75 5.21 22.24
N GLU A 61 4.55 5.21 21.69
CA GLU A 61 3.51 4.22 22.03
C GLU A 61 3.96 2.79 21.68
N THR A 62 4.59 2.60 20.53
CA THR A 62 5.07 1.26 20.11
C THR A 62 6.22 0.77 20.96
N GLU A 63 7.15 1.65 21.33
CA GLU A 63 8.31 1.34 22.17
C GLU A 63 7.94 1.06 23.62
N SER A 64 6.75 1.46 24.05
CA SER A 64 6.22 1.15 25.38
C SER A 64 6.05 -0.37 25.63
N GLY A 65 6.09 -1.18 24.57
CA GLY A 65 5.92 -2.63 24.61
C GLY A 65 4.47 -3.07 24.90
N ARG A 66 3.54 -2.13 24.99
CA ARG A 66 2.12 -2.43 25.19
C ARG A 66 1.41 -2.58 23.86
N THR A 67 0.56 -3.59 23.73
CA THR A 67 -0.32 -3.73 22.57
C THR A 67 -1.57 -2.88 22.79
N GLU A 68 -1.76 -1.89 21.94
CA GLU A 68 -2.94 -1.05 21.95
C GLU A 68 -3.76 -1.22 20.67
N LYS A 69 -5.08 -1.26 20.82
CA LYS A 69 -6.03 -1.32 19.70
C LYS A 69 -6.73 0.01 19.57
N ILE A 70 -6.31 0.79 18.58
CA ILE A 70 -6.93 2.09 18.28
C ILE A 70 -8.00 1.88 17.20
N ARG A 71 -9.24 2.24 17.53
CA ARG A 71 -10.34 2.19 16.56
C ARG A 71 -10.42 3.51 15.82
N LEU A 72 -10.39 3.45 14.49
CA LEU A 72 -10.63 4.62 13.67
C LEU A 72 -12.09 5.09 13.80
N ALA A 73 -12.32 6.39 14.02
CA ALA A 73 -13.67 6.94 14.06
C ALA A 73 -14.34 6.87 12.68
N HIS A 74 -13.55 7.09 11.63
CA HIS A 74 -13.98 6.95 10.24
C HIS A 74 -13.02 5.99 9.51
N PRO A 75 -13.43 4.72 9.31
CA PRO A 75 -12.59 3.74 8.61
C PRO A 75 -12.31 4.16 7.17
N ALA A 76 -11.07 3.99 6.73
CA ALA A 76 -10.71 4.15 5.33
C ALA A 76 -10.87 2.81 4.59
N PRO A 77 -11.45 2.78 3.38
CA PRO A 77 -11.50 1.57 2.57
C PRO A 77 -10.08 1.20 2.09
N VAL A 78 -9.78 -0.09 2.10
CA VAL A 78 -8.54 -0.64 1.57
C VAL A 78 -8.87 -1.63 0.46
N VAL A 79 -8.26 -1.44 -0.70
CA VAL A 79 -8.41 -2.33 -1.85
C VAL A 79 -7.04 -2.91 -2.18
N TRP A 80 -6.97 -4.23 -2.22
CA TRP A 80 -5.78 -4.94 -2.67
C TRP A 80 -5.85 -5.13 -4.18
N VAL A 81 -4.81 -4.70 -4.88
CA VAL A 81 -4.70 -4.85 -6.33
C VAL A 81 -3.40 -5.57 -6.67
N TYR A 82 -3.43 -6.32 -7.76
CA TYR A 82 -2.24 -6.90 -8.38
C TYR A 82 -2.03 -6.23 -9.73
N LEU A 83 -0.91 -5.57 -9.90
CA LEU A 83 -0.57 -4.85 -11.12
C LEU A 83 0.78 -5.35 -11.64
N THR A 84 0.82 -5.71 -12.90
CA THR A 84 2.04 -6.08 -13.64
C THR A 84 2.55 -4.94 -14.51
N GLY A 85 1.75 -3.89 -14.68
CA GLY A 85 2.13 -2.67 -15.38
C GLY A 85 1.45 -1.45 -14.79
N TRP A 86 2.18 -0.35 -14.69
CA TRP A 86 1.67 0.94 -14.21
C TRP A 86 2.45 2.09 -14.83
N ALA A 87 1.90 3.29 -14.78
CA ALA A 87 2.59 4.51 -15.15
C ALA A 87 3.11 5.23 -13.92
N GLU A 88 4.33 5.71 -13.98
CA GLU A 88 4.92 6.58 -12.97
C GLU A 88 4.62 8.07 -13.29
N PRO A 89 4.81 8.98 -12.32
CA PRO A 89 4.60 10.42 -12.54
C PRO A 89 5.52 11.03 -13.61
N ASP A 90 6.57 10.33 -13.99
CA ASP A 90 7.52 10.70 -15.06
C ASP A 90 7.05 10.26 -16.47
N ASP A 91 5.79 9.83 -16.60
CA ASP A 91 5.18 9.25 -17.81
C ASP A 91 5.87 7.95 -18.30
N MET A 92 6.73 7.35 -17.49
CA MET A 92 7.37 6.08 -17.81
C MET A 92 6.49 4.91 -17.40
N ALA A 93 6.29 3.99 -18.35
CA ALA A 93 5.63 2.71 -18.03
C ALA A 93 6.61 1.76 -17.32
N ARG A 94 6.18 1.20 -16.21
CA ARG A 94 6.92 0.18 -15.48
C ARG A 94 6.19 -1.15 -15.59
N PHE A 95 6.98 -2.23 -15.66
CA PHE A 95 6.44 -3.58 -15.77
C PHE A 95 7.11 -4.50 -14.78
N ARG A 96 6.37 -5.51 -14.32
CA ARG A 96 6.86 -6.60 -13.50
C ARG A 96 6.41 -7.94 -14.08
N SER A 97 7.15 -8.99 -13.77
CA SER A 97 6.76 -10.34 -14.16
C SER A 97 5.43 -10.73 -13.51
N ASP A 98 4.56 -11.34 -14.29
CA ASP A 98 3.30 -11.91 -13.80
C ASP A 98 3.58 -13.21 -13.03
N ILE A 99 3.87 -13.08 -11.73
CA ILE A 99 4.24 -14.20 -10.86
C ILE A 99 3.04 -15.12 -10.61
N TYR A 100 1.83 -14.57 -10.57
CA TYR A 100 0.61 -15.33 -10.31
C TYR A 100 -0.09 -15.82 -11.59
N GLY A 101 0.41 -15.44 -12.76
CA GLY A 101 -0.13 -15.86 -14.04
C GLY A 101 -1.55 -15.32 -14.31
N LEU A 102 -1.89 -14.16 -13.74
CA LEU A 102 -3.23 -13.58 -13.84
C LEU A 102 -3.44 -12.79 -15.14
N ASP A 103 -2.38 -12.40 -15.83
CA ASP A 103 -2.48 -11.70 -17.12
C ASP A 103 -2.78 -12.66 -18.29
N LYS A 104 -2.70 -13.97 -18.07
CA LYS A 104 -2.98 -14.98 -19.08
C LYS A 104 -4.45 -14.98 -19.43
N GLY A 105 -4.75 -14.56 -20.65
CA GLY A 105 -6.12 -14.55 -21.18
C GLY A 105 -6.82 -13.21 -21.15
N THR A 106 -6.20 -12.18 -20.62
CA THR A 106 -6.70 -10.82 -20.82
C THR A 106 -6.47 -10.42 -22.28
N ARG A 107 -7.43 -10.74 -23.17
CA ARG A 107 -7.48 -10.10 -24.47
C ARG A 107 -7.67 -8.61 -24.21
N LEU A 108 -6.63 -7.83 -24.42
CA LEU A 108 -6.80 -6.38 -24.53
C LEU A 108 -7.88 -6.15 -25.60
N PRO A 109 -8.93 -5.37 -25.31
CA PRO A 109 -9.86 -4.97 -26.36
C PRO A 109 -9.02 -4.33 -27.47
N PRO A 110 -9.39 -4.53 -28.75
CA PRO A 110 -8.68 -3.89 -29.84
C PRO A 110 -8.62 -2.40 -29.54
N ALA A 111 -7.45 -1.81 -29.73
CA ALA A 111 -7.24 -0.39 -29.48
C ALA A 111 -8.17 0.42 -30.39
N HIS A 112 -9.38 0.66 -29.93
CA HIS A 112 -10.29 1.64 -30.49
C HIS A 112 -9.91 2.99 -29.92
N GLY A 113 -9.02 3.67 -30.59
CA GLY A 113 -8.66 5.01 -30.17
C GLY A 113 -7.65 5.61 -31.13
N THR A 114 -8.09 6.64 -31.78
CA THR A 114 -7.25 7.65 -32.41
C THR A 114 -6.05 7.96 -31.52
N PRO A 115 -4.81 7.99 -32.00
CA PRO A 115 -3.68 8.39 -31.19
C PRO A 115 -3.96 9.75 -30.56
N MET A 116 -3.98 9.81 -29.24
CA MET A 116 -4.11 11.07 -28.55
C MET A 116 -2.84 11.87 -28.86
N ALA A 117 -2.99 12.90 -29.70
CA ALA A 117 -1.90 13.78 -30.03
C ALA A 117 -1.41 14.44 -28.73
N LEU A 118 -0.19 14.16 -28.35
CA LEU A 118 0.52 14.86 -27.29
C LEU A 118 0.54 16.35 -27.67
N ARG A 119 -0.26 17.15 -26.96
CA ARG A 119 -0.12 18.60 -27.03
C ARG A 119 1.15 18.96 -26.26
N ARG A 120 2.09 19.56 -26.98
CA ARG A 120 3.28 20.21 -26.43
C ARG A 120 2.89 21.42 -25.60
#